data_9cf85ac36550b0caf23116190b06047e
#
_entry.id   9cf85ac36550b0caf23116190b06047e
#
_cell.length_a   1.000
_cell.length_b   1.000
_cell.length_c   1.000
_cell.angle_alpha   90.00
_cell.angle_beta   90.00
_cell.angle_gamma   90.00
#
_symmetry.space_group_name_H-M   'P 1'
#
loop_
_entity.id
_entity.type
_entity.pdbx_description
1 polymer ?
#
loop_
_entity_poly.entity_id
_entity_poly.type
_entity_poly.pdbx_seq_one_letter_code
_entity_poly.pdbx_strand_id
1 'polypeptide(L)'
;MKRVVAVVLLLGLMILPRLGLMEGEDTIRLAKTLYTLGKGERYETMLDLGTVVMNRVESPWYPDTVMGVLRQPHQFPCGTLYDEASYQAARAVMMGRRTLPADAVNYRAADAAAQPAGELIRVSGNYEFRTGE
;
A
#
# COMPACT_ATOMS: atom_id res chain seq x y z
N MET A 1 -22.63 34.59 12.03
CA MET A 1 -21.33 34.23 11.45
C MET A 1 -20.35 33.64 12.46
N LYS A 2 -20.13 34.22 13.62
CA LYS A 2 -19.20 33.70 14.63
C LYS A 2 -19.59 32.31 15.19
N ARG A 3 -20.88 31.98 15.28
CA ARG A 3 -21.38 30.70 15.78
C ARG A 3 -21.18 29.54 14.78
N VAL A 4 -21.23 29.82 13.49
CA VAL A 4 -21.08 28.83 12.43
C VAL A 4 -19.62 28.41 12.28
N VAL A 5 -18.68 29.36 12.43
CA VAL A 5 -17.23 29.09 12.37
C VAL A 5 -16.78 28.21 13.53
N ALA A 6 -17.33 28.43 14.74
CA ALA A 6 -17.01 27.61 15.91
C ALA A 6 -17.50 26.15 15.76
N VAL A 7 -18.67 25.95 15.16
CA VAL A 7 -19.22 24.59 14.93
C VAL A 7 -18.41 23.82 13.88
N VAL A 8 -17.96 24.50 12.82
CA VAL A 8 -17.11 23.87 11.78
C VAL A 8 -15.74 23.48 12.34
N LEU A 9 -15.15 24.32 13.20
CA LEU A 9 -13.89 24.00 13.88
C LEU A 9 -14.01 22.81 14.86
N LEU A 10 -15.14 22.71 15.57
CA LEU A 10 -15.41 21.60 16.49
C LEU A 10 -15.62 20.27 15.74
N LEU A 11 -16.31 20.29 14.61
CA LEU A 11 -16.49 19.13 13.75
C LEU A 11 -15.19 18.68 13.11
N GLY A 12 -14.32 19.60 12.68
CA GLY A 12 -13.00 19.30 12.16
C GLY A 12 -12.08 18.64 13.21
N LEU A 13 -12.14 19.10 14.45
CA LEU A 13 -11.38 18.52 15.58
C LEU A 13 -11.88 17.13 15.99
N MET A 14 -13.15 16.80 15.80
CA MET A 14 -13.70 15.47 16.10
C MET A 14 -13.43 14.43 15.01
N ILE A 15 -13.27 14.83 13.76
CA ILE A 15 -13.05 13.95 12.63
C ILE A 15 -11.55 13.57 12.50
N LEU A 16 -10.62 14.51 12.72
CA LEU A 16 -9.18 14.29 12.58
C LEU A 16 -8.61 13.15 13.45
N PRO A 17 -8.96 13.01 14.76
CA PRO A 17 -8.46 11.89 15.54
C PRO A 17 -8.96 10.50 15.09
N ARG A 18 -10.18 10.43 14.55
CA ARG A 18 -10.74 9.18 14.05
C ARG A 18 -10.06 8.73 12.76
N LEU A 19 -9.79 9.65 11.83
CA LEU A 19 -9.06 9.38 10.61
C LEU A 19 -7.62 8.94 10.92
N GLY A 20 -6.94 9.57 11.86
CA GLY A 20 -5.59 9.22 12.29
C GLY A 20 -5.49 7.82 12.90
N LEU A 21 -6.49 7.38 13.69
CA LEU A 21 -6.52 6.04 14.27
C LEU A 21 -6.76 4.96 13.21
N MET A 22 -7.65 5.20 12.25
CA MET A 22 -7.93 4.27 11.15
C MET A 22 -6.73 4.12 10.20
N GLU A 23 -6.07 5.24 9.88
CA GLU A 23 -4.83 5.24 9.10
C GLU A 23 -3.71 4.48 9.82
N GLY A 24 -3.62 4.56 11.15
CA GLY A 24 -2.61 3.89 11.93
C GLY A 24 -2.66 2.36 11.82
N GLU A 25 -3.84 1.77 11.90
CA GLU A 25 -4.01 0.31 11.76
C GLU A 25 -3.66 -0.18 10.36
N ASP A 26 -4.14 0.48 9.33
CA ASP A 26 -3.86 0.14 7.94
C ASP A 26 -2.37 0.31 7.63
N THR A 27 -1.76 1.39 8.11
CA THR A 27 -0.35 1.66 7.92
C THR A 27 0.52 0.57 8.56
N ILE A 28 0.22 0.15 9.78
CA ILE A 28 0.95 -0.90 10.48
C ILE A 28 0.79 -2.24 9.75
N ARG A 29 -0.43 -2.57 9.33
CA ARG A 29 -0.69 -3.80 8.58
C ARG A 29 0.08 -3.81 7.25
N LEU A 30 0.05 -2.72 6.52
CA LEU A 30 0.80 -2.59 5.28
C LEU A 30 2.31 -2.67 5.55
N ALA A 31 2.80 -2.00 6.61
CA ALA A 31 4.21 -2.07 6.99
C ALA A 31 4.67 -3.51 7.25
N LYS A 32 3.86 -4.32 7.93
CA LYS A 32 4.16 -5.74 8.16
C LYS A 32 4.28 -6.53 6.86
N THR A 33 3.41 -6.28 5.92
CA THR A 33 3.46 -6.90 4.58
C THR A 33 4.70 -6.45 3.82
N LEU A 34 4.99 -5.15 3.80
CA LEU A 34 6.17 -4.61 3.11
C LEU A 34 7.47 -5.11 3.75
N TYR A 35 7.52 -5.26 5.06
CA TYR A 35 8.66 -5.84 5.76
C TYR A 35 8.87 -7.30 5.34
N THR A 36 7.81 -8.09 5.33
CA THR A 36 7.89 -9.50 4.99
C THR A 36 8.38 -9.73 3.56
N LEU A 37 7.90 -8.91 2.61
CA LEU A 37 8.31 -8.97 1.21
C LEU A 37 9.67 -8.29 0.95
N GLY A 38 9.91 -7.16 1.60
CA GLY A 38 10.96 -6.22 1.25
C GLY A 38 12.16 -6.21 2.20
N LYS A 39 12.20 -7.10 3.20
CA LYS A 39 13.34 -7.19 4.09
C LYS A 39 14.61 -7.49 3.30
N GLY A 40 15.63 -6.66 3.43
CA GLY A 40 16.87 -6.75 2.66
C GLY A 40 16.81 -6.09 1.29
N GLU A 41 15.64 -5.61 0.86
CA GLU A 41 15.47 -4.83 -0.36
C GLU A 41 15.74 -3.33 -0.10
N ARG A 42 15.91 -2.58 -1.19
CA ARG A 42 16.03 -1.13 -1.12
C ARG A 42 14.69 -0.51 -0.74
N TYR A 43 14.73 0.69 -0.15
CA TYR A 43 13.53 1.44 0.22
C TYR A 43 12.60 1.67 -0.99
N GLU A 44 13.17 1.97 -2.16
CA GLU A 44 12.40 2.17 -3.39
C GLU A 44 11.61 0.92 -3.79
N THR A 45 12.15 -0.27 -3.56
CA THR A 45 11.43 -1.53 -3.82
C THR A 45 10.24 -1.68 -2.87
N MET A 46 10.39 -1.31 -1.60
CA MET A 46 9.26 -1.27 -0.66
C MET A 46 8.18 -0.28 -1.10
N LEU A 47 8.57 0.88 -1.63
CA LEU A 47 7.61 1.85 -2.18
C LEU A 47 6.89 1.29 -3.41
N ASP A 48 7.59 0.57 -4.27
CA ASP A 48 6.98 -0.09 -5.44
C ASP A 48 5.95 -1.13 -5.00
N LEU A 49 6.30 -1.97 -4.03
CA LEU A 49 5.37 -2.97 -3.46
C LEU A 49 4.14 -2.31 -2.83
N GLY A 50 4.36 -1.26 -2.06
CA GLY A 50 3.26 -0.49 -1.45
C GLY A 50 2.38 0.20 -2.50
N THR A 51 2.97 0.68 -3.58
CA THR A 51 2.24 1.28 -4.70
C THR A 51 1.27 0.25 -5.34
N VAL A 52 1.71 -0.99 -5.53
CA VAL A 52 0.83 -2.07 -6.04
C VAL A 52 -0.37 -2.26 -5.14
N VAL A 53 -0.18 -2.31 -3.82
CA VAL A 53 -1.29 -2.44 -2.87
C VAL A 53 -2.28 -1.29 -3.03
N MET A 54 -1.80 -0.05 -3.05
CA MET A 54 -2.67 1.13 -3.15
C MET A 54 -3.32 1.26 -4.53
N ASN A 55 -2.64 0.86 -5.60
CA ASN A 55 -3.24 0.80 -6.94
C ASN A 55 -4.41 -0.18 -6.97
N ARG A 56 -4.29 -1.32 -6.30
CA ARG A 56 -5.42 -2.25 -6.17
C ARG A 56 -6.58 -1.64 -5.40
N VAL A 57 -6.31 -0.96 -4.29
CA VAL A 57 -7.36 -0.27 -3.50
C VAL A 57 -8.13 0.73 -4.36
N GLU A 58 -7.46 1.43 -5.26
CA GLU A 58 -8.04 2.44 -6.14
C GLU A 58 -8.67 1.86 -7.41
N SER A 59 -8.41 0.58 -7.70
CA SER A 59 -8.93 -0.09 -8.89
C SER A 59 -10.33 -0.68 -8.64
N PRO A 60 -11.27 -0.54 -9.60
CA PRO A 60 -12.61 -1.13 -9.44
C PRO A 60 -12.62 -2.67 -9.48
N TRP A 61 -11.52 -3.30 -9.87
CA TRP A 61 -11.39 -4.76 -10.01
C TRP A 61 -10.89 -5.47 -8.76
N TYR A 62 -10.55 -4.72 -7.71
CA TYR A 62 -9.99 -5.22 -6.46
C TYR A 62 -10.78 -4.69 -5.27
N PRO A 63 -10.58 -5.26 -4.07
CA PRO A 63 -11.18 -4.69 -2.86
C PRO A 63 -10.82 -3.21 -2.68
N ASP A 64 -11.74 -2.43 -2.15
CA ASP A 64 -11.59 -0.97 -2.00
C ASP A 64 -10.97 -0.53 -0.67
N THR A 65 -10.44 -1.47 0.10
CA THR A 65 -9.75 -1.21 1.37
C THR A 65 -8.38 -1.87 1.39
N VAL A 66 -7.46 -1.30 2.17
CA VAL A 66 -6.13 -1.88 2.36
C VAL A 66 -6.25 -3.30 2.93
N MET A 67 -7.06 -3.49 3.97
CA MET A 67 -7.26 -4.81 4.57
C MET A 67 -7.85 -5.81 3.58
N GLY A 68 -8.80 -5.38 2.78
CA GLY A 68 -9.40 -6.23 1.73
C GLY A 68 -8.37 -6.70 0.71
N VAL A 69 -7.52 -5.79 0.24
CA VAL A 69 -6.44 -6.12 -0.70
C VAL A 69 -5.44 -7.07 -0.06
N LEU A 70 -4.97 -6.78 1.16
CA LEU A 70 -3.97 -7.61 1.84
C LEU A 70 -4.47 -9.00 2.22
N ARG A 71 -5.79 -9.18 2.33
CA ARG A 71 -6.43 -10.47 2.62
C ARG A 71 -6.79 -11.28 1.38
N GLN A 72 -6.52 -10.78 0.19
CA GLN A 72 -6.78 -11.57 -1.02
C GLN A 72 -5.99 -12.89 -0.97
N PRO A 73 -6.63 -14.06 -1.25
CA PRO A 73 -5.96 -15.35 -1.18
C PRO A 73 -4.71 -15.40 -2.06
N HIS A 74 -3.60 -15.84 -1.50
CA HIS A 74 -2.33 -16.08 -2.20
C HIS A 74 -1.69 -14.86 -2.88
N GLN A 75 -2.10 -13.64 -2.50
CA GLN A 75 -1.56 -12.42 -3.10
C GLN A 75 -0.49 -11.76 -2.25
N PHE A 76 -0.70 -11.68 -0.93
CA PHE A 76 0.23 -11.01 -0.03
C PHE A 76 0.48 -11.87 1.21
N PRO A 77 1.72 -11.90 1.73
CA PRO A 77 2.01 -12.63 2.95
C PRO A 77 1.40 -11.95 4.17
N CYS A 78 1.07 -12.75 5.18
CA CYS A 78 0.62 -12.26 6.48
C CYS A 78 1.83 -12.12 7.39
N GLY A 79 2.35 -10.90 7.52
CA GLY A 79 3.52 -10.59 8.36
C GLY A 79 3.15 -10.23 9.79
N THR A 80 4.12 -10.40 10.71
CA THR A 80 3.98 -10.05 12.13
C THR A 80 4.94 -8.96 12.59
N LEU A 81 6.02 -8.73 11.83
CA LEU A 81 7.07 -7.78 12.18
C LEU A 81 7.12 -6.64 11.16
N TYR A 82 7.58 -5.48 11.61
CA TYR A 82 7.93 -4.37 10.76
C TYR A 82 9.06 -3.56 11.40
N ASP A 83 9.74 -2.76 10.60
CA ASP A 83 10.80 -1.85 11.01
C ASP A 83 10.48 -0.42 10.59
N GLU A 84 11.40 0.51 10.88
CA GLU A 84 11.22 1.92 10.54
C GLU A 84 11.10 2.14 9.03
N ALA A 85 11.92 1.45 8.23
CA ALA A 85 11.91 1.60 6.77
C ALA A 85 10.57 1.14 6.17
N SER A 86 10.07 -0.02 6.57
CA SER A 86 8.79 -0.54 6.10
C SER A 86 7.61 0.32 6.58
N TYR A 87 7.69 0.85 7.81
CA TYR A 87 6.69 1.78 8.31
C TYR A 87 6.68 3.08 7.51
N GLN A 88 7.83 3.67 7.20
CA GLN A 88 7.91 4.90 6.41
C GLN A 88 7.44 4.67 4.98
N ALA A 89 7.75 3.52 4.37
CA ALA A 89 7.25 3.18 3.04
C ALA A 89 5.72 3.05 3.04
N ALA A 90 5.17 2.32 4.02
CA ALA A 90 3.72 2.17 4.17
C ALA A 90 3.03 3.53 4.33
N ARG A 91 3.56 4.37 5.22
CA ARG A 91 3.04 5.71 5.44
C ARG A 91 3.07 6.57 4.18
N ALA A 92 4.17 6.54 3.44
CA ALA A 92 4.33 7.32 2.22
C ALA A 92 3.24 6.97 1.19
N VAL A 93 3.01 5.68 0.92
CA VAL A 93 1.99 5.27 -0.05
C VAL A 93 0.57 5.51 0.47
N MET A 94 0.33 5.36 1.77
CA MET A 94 -0.96 5.68 2.39
C MET A 94 -1.27 7.19 2.27
N MET A 95 -0.26 8.03 2.27
CA MET A 95 -0.40 9.48 2.10
C MET A 95 -0.47 9.91 0.63
N GLY A 96 -0.47 8.99 -0.30
CA GLY A 96 -0.70 9.27 -1.71
C GLY A 96 0.52 9.10 -2.62
N ARG A 97 1.70 8.75 -2.10
CA ARG A 97 2.88 8.53 -2.94
C ARG A 97 2.69 7.30 -3.82
N ARG A 98 3.01 7.44 -5.09
CA ARG A 98 3.00 6.35 -6.08
C ARG A 98 4.31 6.39 -6.86
N THR A 99 4.94 5.24 -7.01
CA THR A 99 6.22 5.09 -7.73
C THR A 99 6.06 4.37 -9.05
N LEU A 100 4.87 3.83 -9.32
CA LEU A 100 4.53 3.09 -10.53
C LEU A 100 3.22 3.65 -11.10
N PRO A 101 2.93 3.43 -12.40
CA PRO A 101 1.64 3.79 -12.99
C PRO A 101 0.46 3.11 -12.30
N ALA A 102 -0.73 3.69 -12.45
CA ALA A 102 -1.96 3.21 -11.79
C ALA A 102 -2.36 1.78 -12.20
N ASP A 103 -1.94 1.31 -13.36
CA ASP A 103 -2.18 -0.04 -13.85
C ASP A 103 -1.16 -1.08 -13.35
N ALA A 104 -0.18 -0.67 -12.55
CA ALA A 104 0.77 -1.58 -11.89
C ALA A 104 0.08 -2.23 -10.69
N VAL A 105 -0.60 -3.34 -10.92
CA VAL A 105 -1.40 -4.05 -9.91
C VAL A 105 -0.91 -5.46 -9.61
N ASN A 106 0.12 -5.93 -10.33
CA ASN A 106 0.73 -7.23 -10.12
C ASN A 106 2.21 -7.11 -9.76
N TYR A 107 2.64 -7.99 -8.88
CA TYR A 107 4.06 -8.17 -8.56
C TYR A 107 4.37 -9.65 -8.45
N ARG A 108 5.62 -10.02 -8.67
CA ARG A 108 6.11 -11.37 -8.43
C ARG A 108 7.62 -11.36 -8.25
N ALA A 109 8.17 -12.45 -7.71
CA ALA A 109 9.61 -12.63 -7.69
C ALA A 109 10.15 -12.64 -9.13
N ALA A 110 11.23 -11.90 -9.36
CA ALA A 110 11.81 -11.75 -10.72
C ALA A 110 12.34 -13.07 -11.28
N ASP A 111 12.67 -14.04 -10.41
CA ASP A 111 13.15 -15.38 -10.78
C ASP A 111 12.03 -16.44 -10.83
N ALA A 112 10.76 -16.04 -10.69
CA ALA A 112 9.64 -16.96 -10.72
C ALA A 112 9.54 -17.67 -12.09
N ALA A 113 9.36 -19.00 -12.06
CA ALA A 113 9.33 -19.82 -13.28
C ALA A 113 8.00 -19.80 -14.02
N ALA A 114 6.90 -19.46 -13.34
CA ALA A 114 5.57 -19.43 -13.94
C ALA A 114 5.43 -18.30 -14.97
N GLN A 115 4.60 -18.53 -15.99
CA GLN A 115 4.26 -17.48 -16.96
C GLN A 115 3.62 -16.29 -16.25
N PRO A 116 4.13 -15.06 -16.47
CA PRO A 116 3.58 -13.88 -15.81
C PRO A 116 2.27 -13.43 -16.45
N ALA A 117 1.37 -12.87 -15.63
CA ALA A 117 0.22 -12.12 -16.11
C ALA A 117 0.62 -10.69 -16.45
N GLY A 118 -0.06 -10.08 -17.41
CA GLY A 118 0.13 -8.68 -17.77
C GLY A 118 1.47 -8.37 -18.44
N GLU A 119 1.74 -7.07 -18.61
CA GLU A 119 2.96 -6.56 -19.21
C GLU A 119 3.94 -6.09 -18.14
N LEU A 120 5.23 -6.30 -18.37
CA LEU A 120 6.28 -5.83 -17.46
C LEU A 120 6.37 -4.31 -17.49
N ILE A 121 6.31 -3.70 -16.29
CA ILE A 121 6.50 -2.26 -16.10
C ILE A 121 7.92 -1.96 -15.61
N ARG A 122 8.37 -2.70 -14.57
CA ARG A 122 9.67 -2.46 -13.93
C ARG A 122 10.17 -3.72 -13.22
N VAL A 123 11.47 -3.86 -13.16
CA VAL A 123 12.15 -4.75 -12.22
C VAL A 123 12.80 -3.88 -11.15
N SER A 124 12.55 -4.19 -9.89
CA SER A 124 13.08 -3.46 -8.74
C SER A 124 13.50 -4.48 -7.67
N GLY A 125 14.79 -4.52 -7.35
CA GLY A 125 15.32 -5.53 -6.45
C GLY A 125 15.04 -6.95 -6.96
N ASN A 126 14.52 -7.81 -6.11
CA ASN A 126 14.16 -9.20 -6.45
C ASN A 126 12.74 -9.35 -6.99
N TYR A 127 12.07 -8.26 -7.33
CA TYR A 127 10.68 -8.26 -7.79
C TYR A 127 10.52 -7.64 -9.17
N GLU A 128 9.53 -8.12 -9.89
CA GLU A 128 9.03 -7.47 -11.09
C GLU A 128 7.58 -7.01 -10.88
N PHE A 129 7.26 -5.89 -11.51
CA PHE A 129 5.97 -5.22 -11.41
C PHE A 129 5.32 -5.18 -12.78
N ARG A 130 4.04 -5.56 -12.84
CA ARG A 130 3.34 -5.79 -14.10
C ARG A 130 1.93 -5.19 -14.05
N THR A 131 1.37 -4.98 -15.24
CA THR A 131 -0.04 -4.60 -15.37
C THR A 131 -0.95 -5.77 -15.01
N GLY A 132 -2.25 -5.49 -14.85
CA GLY A 132 -3.30 -6.50 -14.82
C GLY A 132 -3.45 -7.19 -16.18
N GLU A 133 -4.23 -8.26 -16.20
CA GLU A 133 -4.60 -8.96 -17.44
C GLU A 133 -5.49 -8.12 -18.36
#